data_b23ffed6ef338d0accf19b2874369669
#
_entry.id   b23ffed6ef338d0accf19b2874369669
#
_cell.length_a   1.000
_cell.length_b   1.000
_cell.length_c   1.000
_cell.angle_alpha   90.00
_cell.angle_beta   90.00
_cell.angle_gamma   90.00
#
_symmetry.space_group_name_H-M   'P 1'
#
loop_
_entity.id
_entity.type
_entity.pdbx_description
1 polymer ?
#
loop_
_entity_poly.entity_id
_entity_poly.type
_entity_poly.pdbx_seq_one_letter_code
_entity_poly.pdbx_strand_id
1 'polypeptide(L)'
;MRLTKASLSALQRFVILSFMGAMFVTPVLAQQSQDTARLYAAYTFNLMSFTQWPNLPQDKLSLCLAGENRDTQLLSLLNGRLVQGVPIEVISYHPLMPLETCQVMFVASAEYADLFDRATRLPLLLLTNIMPDNGRSAMVTLATDSGRVVFDVDLRLVKQVGVNLPSNLLKLARRVNT
;
A
#
# COMPACT_ATOMS: atom_id res chain seq x y z
N MET A 1 67.85 20.97 35.21
CA MET A 1 66.85 21.65 34.34
C MET A 1 65.63 20.78 34.27
N ARG A 2 64.58 21.09 35.13
CA ARG A 2 63.34 20.29 35.27
C ARG A 2 62.29 20.88 34.34
N LEU A 3 61.94 20.19 33.26
CA LEU A 3 60.81 20.55 32.44
C LEU A 3 59.54 19.86 32.94
N THR A 4 58.57 20.64 33.21
CA THR A 4 57.29 20.33 33.90
C THR A 4 56.35 19.52 32.96
N LYS A 5 55.86 18.35 33.49
CA LYS A 5 54.90 17.47 32.89
C LYS A 5 53.42 17.95 33.03
N ALA A 6 53.12 19.23 32.84
CA ALA A 6 51.80 19.76 33.15
C ALA A 6 50.95 20.26 31.97
N SER A 7 51.38 20.07 30.72
CA SER A 7 50.62 20.66 29.60
C SER A 7 49.96 19.67 28.60
N LEU A 8 50.12 18.34 28.80
CA LEU A 8 49.53 17.35 27.88
C LEU A 8 48.13 16.89 28.28
N SER A 9 47.67 17.14 29.49
CA SER A 9 46.36 16.65 29.97
C SER A 9 45.18 17.55 29.62
N ALA A 10 45.41 18.82 29.30
CA ALA A 10 44.34 19.77 28.95
C ALA A 10 43.86 19.62 27.49
N LEU A 11 44.78 19.36 26.55
CA LEU A 11 44.42 19.15 25.14
C LEU A 11 43.69 17.83 24.91
N GLN A 12 44.02 16.80 25.67
CA GLN A 12 43.41 15.46 25.51
C GLN A 12 41.96 15.40 26.04
N ARG A 13 41.60 16.28 26.98
CA ARG A 13 40.22 16.38 27.51
C ARG A 13 39.28 17.15 26.57
N PHE A 14 39.78 18.08 25.75
CA PHE A 14 38.97 18.84 24.80
C PHE A 14 38.61 18.04 23.55
N VAL A 15 39.47 17.11 23.11
CA VAL A 15 39.20 16.26 21.92
C VAL A 15 38.15 15.20 22.21
N ILE A 16 38.03 14.70 23.44
CA ILE A 16 37.03 13.65 23.79
C ILE A 16 35.60 14.21 23.94
N LEU A 17 35.43 15.47 24.33
CA LEU A 17 34.12 16.09 24.45
C LEU A 17 33.51 16.50 23.07
N SER A 18 34.30 16.65 22.03
CA SER A 18 33.83 17.06 20.70
C SER A 18 33.29 15.90 19.85
N PHE A 19 33.53 14.64 20.27
CA PHE A 19 33.11 13.45 19.47
C PHE A 19 31.79 12.83 19.92
N MET A 20 31.15 13.34 20.99
CA MET A 20 29.93 12.77 21.58
C MET A 20 28.64 13.49 21.15
N GLY A 21 28.73 14.45 20.22
CA GLY A 21 27.59 15.27 19.76
C GLY A 21 26.96 14.87 18.41
N ALA A 22 27.42 13.80 17.73
CA ALA A 22 27.07 13.53 16.32
C ALA A 22 26.23 12.27 16.10
N MET A 23 25.47 11.76 17.06
CA MET A 23 24.65 10.53 16.87
C MET A 23 23.25 10.66 17.45
N PHE A 24 22.42 11.55 16.95
CA PHE A 24 20.95 11.43 17.06
C PHE A 24 20.26 12.14 15.89
N VAL A 25 20.57 11.74 14.66
CA VAL A 25 19.66 11.99 13.55
C VAL A 25 18.81 10.73 13.41
N THR A 26 17.71 10.67 14.13
CA THR A 26 16.74 9.57 14.06
C THR A 26 16.03 9.57 12.71
N PRO A 27 15.76 8.42 12.11
CA PRO A 27 15.11 8.30 10.79
C PRO A 27 13.59 8.52 10.89
N VAL A 28 13.14 9.75 11.09
CA VAL A 28 11.71 10.11 11.09
C VAL A 28 11.04 9.74 9.77
N LEU A 29 11.76 9.84 8.64
CA LEU A 29 11.23 9.53 7.31
C LEU A 29 10.90 8.03 7.12
N ALA A 30 11.65 7.12 7.75
CA ALA A 30 11.40 5.69 7.64
C ALA A 30 10.13 5.26 8.37
N GLN A 31 9.80 5.90 9.48
CA GLN A 31 8.61 5.63 10.27
C GLN A 31 7.34 6.03 9.50
N GLN A 32 7.31 7.22 8.92
CA GLN A 32 6.16 7.74 8.20
C GLN A 32 5.79 6.86 6.98
N SER A 33 6.77 6.33 6.27
CA SER A 33 6.51 5.42 5.14
C SER A 33 5.94 4.07 5.58
N GLN A 34 6.33 3.59 6.75
CA GLN A 34 5.80 2.34 7.30
C GLN A 34 4.34 2.49 7.77
N ASP A 35 4.01 3.63 8.37
CA ASP A 35 2.64 3.93 8.79
C ASP A 35 1.69 4.06 7.58
N THR A 36 2.14 4.70 6.49
CA THR A 36 1.37 4.80 5.24
C THR A 36 1.07 3.41 4.64
N ALA A 37 2.07 2.54 4.57
CA ALA A 37 1.89 1.19 4.01
C ALA A 37 0.92 0.33 4.86
N ARG A 38 0.95 0.48 6.20
CA ARG A 38 -0.03 -0.15 7.09
C ARG A 38 -1.45 0.36 6.84
N LEU A 39 -1.60 1.67 6.59
CA LEU A 39 -2.89 2.26 6.26
C LEU A 39 -3.39 1.76 4.90
N TYR A 40 -2.54 1.61 3.88
CA TYR A 40 -2.93 0.99 2.61
C TYR A 40 -3.45 -0.44 2.81
N ALA A 41 -2.79 -1.24 3.65
CA ALA A 41 -3.28 -2.58 3.97
C ALA A 41 -4.63 -2.55 4.69
N ALA A 42 -4.83 -1.63 5.63
CA ALA A 42 -6.10 -1.48 6.35
C ALA A 42 -7.22 -1.01 5.42
N TYR A 43 -6.96 -0.04 4.53
CA TYR A 43 -7.95 0.41 3.53
C TYR A 43 -8.29 -0.70 2.54
N THR A 44 -7.29 -1.43 2.04
CA THR A 44 -7.51 -2.57 1.14
C THR A 44 -8.38 -3.64 1.80
N PHE A 45 -8.09 -4.00 3.05
CA PHE A 45 -8.90 -4.94 3.81
C PHE A 45 -10.35 -4.45 3.98
N ASN A 46 -10.54 -3.17 4.33
CA ASN A 46 -11.87 -2.59 4.49
C ASN A 46 -12.64 -2.55 3.15
N LEU A 47 -11.97 -2.14 2.06
CA LEU A 47 -12.57 -2.17 0.73
C LEU A 47 -13.05 -3.58 0.38
N MET A 48 -12.21 -4.61 0.58
CA MET A 48 -12.59 -6.01 0.37
C MET A 48 -13.76 -6.43 1.24
N SER A 49 -13.75 -6.03 2.52
CA SER A 49 -14.78 -6.42 3.50
C SER A 49 -16.15 -5.81 3.22
N PHE A 50 -16.19 -4.59 2.71
CA PHE A 50 -17.44 -3.88 2.38
C PHE A 50 -17.92 -4.11 0.94
N THR A 51 -17.06 -4.60 0.07
CA THR A 51 -17.44 -4.91 -1.32
C THR A 51 -18.50 -5.98 -1.37
N GLN A 52 -19.54 -5.74 -2.16
CA GLN A 52 -20.55 -6.74 -2.48
C GLN A 52 -20.14 -7.46 -3.77
N TRP A 53 -19.79 -8.72 -3.61
CA TRP A 53 -19.30 -9.56 -4.70
C TRP A 53 -20.46 -10.26 -5.39
N PRO A 54 -20.55 -10.26 -6.73
CA PRO A 54 -21.61 -10.98 -7.45
C PRO A 54 -21.53 -12.50 -7.21
N ASN A 55 -20.30 -13.01 -7.07
CA ASN A 55 -20.02 -14.41 -6.79
C ASN A 55 -18.84 -14.46 -5.80
N LEU A 56 -19.12 -14.34 -4.50
CA LEU A 56 -18.07 -14.50 -3.50
C LEU A 56 -17.65 -15.98 -3.47
N PRO A 57 -16.35 -16.29 -3.69
CA PRO A 57 -15.85 -17.65 -3.53
C PRO A 57 -16.11 -18.17 -2.11
N GLN A 58 -16.32 -19.48 -1.95
CA GLN A 58 -16.61 -20.05 -0.64
C GLN A 58 -15.38 -20.57 0.10
N ASP A 59 -14.32 -20.84 -0.64
CA ASP A 59 -13.06 -21.41 -0.13
C ASP A 59 -12.01 -20.34 0.19
N LYS A 60 -11.80 -19.39 -0.72
CA LYS A 60 -10.78 -18.34 -0.58
C LYS A 60 -11.08 -17.13 -1.47
N LEU A 61 -10.70 -15.96 -0.98
CA LEU A 61 -10.75 -14.68 -1.72
C LEU A 61 -9.33 -14.30 -2.12
N SER A 62 -8.99 -14.43 -3.41
CA SER A 62 -7.62 -14.18 -3.89
C SER A 62 -7.33 -12.71 -4.08
N LEU A 63 -6.37 -12.19 -3.29
CA LEU A 63 -5.77 -10.87 -3.42
C LEU A 63 -4.44 -11.01 -4.17
N CYS A 64 -4.41 -10.59 -5.43
CA CYS A 64 -3.21 -10.60 -6.26
C CYS A 64 -2.46 -9.28 -6.14
N LEU A 65 -1.14 -9.35 -5.94
CA LEU A 65 -0.26 -8.20 -5.81
C LEU A 65 0.64 -8.10 -7.03
N ALA A 66 0.49 -7.04 -7.82
CA ALA A 66 1.30 -6.77 -9.02
C ALA A 66 2.34 -5.68 -8.71
N GLY A 67 3.60 -6.11 -8.65
CA GLY A 67 4.76 -5.32 -8.23
C GLY A 67 5.15 -5.57 -6.77
N GLU A 68 6.46 -5.54 -6.53
CA GLU A 68 7.05 -5.74 -5.21
C GLU A 68 7.57 -4.42 -4.64
N ASN A 69 7.01 -4.01 -3.52
CA ASN A 69 7.47 -2.85 -2.76
C ASN A 69 7.04 -3.00 -1.28
N ARG A 70 7.34 -1.99 -0.46
CA ARG A 70 6.96 -2.00 0.96
C ARG A 70 5.45 -2.14 1.18
N ASP A 71 4.63 -1.54 0.32
CA ASP A 71 3.17 -1.58 0.48
C ASP A 71 2.64 -2.98 0.23
N THR A 72 3.12 -3.66 -0.81
CA THR A 72 2.74 -5.06 -1.10
C THR A 72 3.25 -6.03 -0.04
N GLN A 73 4.42 -5.78 0.58
CA GLN A 73 4.90 -6.57 1.72
C GLN A 73 3.94 -6.49 2.92
N LEU A 74 3.36 -5.32 3.21
CA LEU A 74 2.38 -5.20 4.28
C LEU A 74 1.00 -5.72 3.89
N LEU A 75 0.63 -5.66 2.61
CA LEU A 75 -0.57 -6.31 2.09
C LEU A 75 -0.50 -7.84 2.23
N SER A 76 0.69 -8.44 2.14
CA SER A 76 0.87 -9.89 2.34
C SER A 76 0.48 -10.36 3.73
N LEU A 77 0.48 -9.47 4.74
CA LEU A 77 0.01 -9.76 6.10
C LEU A 77 -1.52 -9.95 6.19
N LEU A 78 -2.26 -9.65 5.12
CA LEU A 78 -3.69 -9.94 5.04
C LEU A 78 -3.98 -11.42 4.78
N ASN A 79 -2.98 -12.22 4.41
CA ASN A 79 -3.13 -13.65 4.15
C ASN A 79 -3.76 -14.38 5.35
N GLY A 80 -4.80 -15.18 5.09
CA GLY A 80 -5.55 -15.91 6.11
C GLY A 80 -6.57 -15.06 6.90
N ARG A 81 -6.62 -13.73 6.74
CA ARG A 81 -7.67 -12.91 7.36
C ARG A 81 -9.01 -13.18 6.69
N LEU A 82 -10.10 -13.07 7.46
CA LEU A 82 -11.44 -13.36 6.95
C LEU A 82 -12.12 -12.11 6.41
N VAL A 83 -12.67 -12.20 5.22
CA VAL A 83 -13.59 -11.25 4.59
C VAL A 83 -14.92 -11.95 4.38
N GLN A 84 -15.98 -11.50 5.07
CA GLN A 84 -17.32 -12.09 5.01
C GLN A 84 -17.31 -13.61 5.26
N GLY A 85 -16.40 -14.08 6.14
CA GLY A 85 -16.26 -15.50 6.48
C GLY A 85 -15.30 -16.29 5.58
N VAL A 86 -14.81 -15.69 4.49
CA VAL A 86 -13.91 -16.32 3.52
C VAL A 86 -12.47 -15.88 3.79
N PRO A 87 -11.49 -16.80 3.87
CA PRO A 87 -10.08 -16.43 4.08
C PRO A 87 -9.49 -15.76 2.83
N ILE A 88 -8.69 -14.72 3.05
CA ILE A 88 -7.89 -14.11 2.00
C ILE A 88 -6.70 -15.01 1.69
N GLU A 89 -6.49 -15.31 0.41
CA GLU A 89 -5.23 -15.84 -0.12
C GLU A 89 -4.48 -14.72 -0.83
N VAL A 90 -3.30 -14.36 -0.33
CA VAL A 90 -2.47 -13.35 -1.00
C VAL A 90 -1.50 -14.02 -1.97
N ILE A 91 -1.51 -13.57 -3.21
CA ILE A 91 -0.76 -14.16 -4.32
C ILE A 91 0.10 -13.07 -4.98
N SER A 92 1.40 -13.30 -5.15
CA SER A 92 2.24 -12.45 -6.01
C SER A 92 1.86 -12.70 -7.47
N TYR A 93 1.36 -11.64 -8.14
CA TYR A 93 0.96 -11.75 -9.54
C TYR A 93 2.17 -11.76 -10.46
N HIS A 94 2.14 -12.60 -11.48
CA HIS A 94 3.09 -12.57 -12.59
C HIS A 94 2.34 -12.70 -13.94
N PRO A 95 2.89 -12.18 -15.05
CA PRO A 95 2.17 -12.04 -16.33
C PRO A 95 1.63 -13.35 -16.95
N LEU A 96 2.20 -14.50 -16.58
CA LEU A 96 1.75 -15.82 -17.06
C LEU A 96 0.55 -16.38 -16.28
N MET A 97 0.20 -15.74 -15.15
CA MET A 97 -0.94 -16.19 -14.35
C MET A 97 -2.26 -15.69 -14.95
N PRO A 98 -3.31 -16.55 -15.03
CA PRO A 98 -4.62 -16.11 -15.45
C PRO A 98 -5.18 -15.06 -14.50
N LEU A 99 -5.64 -13.92 -15.03
CA LEU A 99 -6.15 -12.82 -14.23
C LEU A 99 -7.48 -13.17 -13.54
N GLU A 100 -8.20 -14.13 -14.08
CA GLU A 100 -9.45 -14.67 -13.55
C GLU A 100 -9.31 -15.36 -12.19
N THR A 101 -8.10 -15.74 -11.82
CA THR A 101 -7.81 -16.29 -10.48
C THR A 101 -7.90 -15.25 -9.37
N CYS A 102 -7.87 -13.96 -9.73
CA CYS A 102 -7.88 -12.84 -8.78
C CYS A 102 -9.29 -12.28 -8.62
N GLN A 103 -9.78 -12.17 -7.42
CA GLN A 103 -10.98 -11.39 -7.09
C GLN A 103 -10.61 -9.94 -6.77
N VAL A 104 -9.41 -9.72 -6.25
CA VAL A 104 -8.86 -8.39 -6.00
C VAL A 104 -7.47 -8.33 -6.63
N MET A 105 -7.21 -7.27 -7.39
CA MET A 105 -5.90 -6.96 -7.94
C MET A 105 -5.40 -5.66 -7.34
N PHE A 106 -4.23 -5.68 -6.72
CA PHE A 106 -3.54 -4.48 -6.26
C PHE A 106 -2.31 -4.22 -7.15
N VAL A 107 -2.33 -3.12 -7.89
CA VAL A 107 -1.22 -2.71 -8.78
C VAL A 107 -0.35 -1.68 -8.06
N ALA A 108 0.90 -2.05 -7.78
CA ALA A 108 1.87 -1.24 -7.04
C ALA A 108 3.09 -0.82 -7.88
N SER A 109 3.12 -1.19 -9.16
CA SER A 109 4.19 -0.83 -10.10
C SER A 109 3.62 -0.48 -11.47
N ALA A 110 4.17 0.59 -12.09
CA ALA A 110 3.81 1.00 -13.44
C ALA A 110 4.16 -0.05 -14.52
N GLU A 111 5.03 -1.00 -14.21
CA GLU A 111 5.33 -2.14 -15.08
C GLU A 111 4.08 -2.97 -15.43
N TYR A 112 3.08 -2.97 -14.55
CA TYR A 112 1.82 -3.69 -14.71
C TYR A 112 0.67 -2.79 -15.17
N ALA A 113 0.96 -1.68 -15.84
CA ALA A 113 -0.06 -0.71 -16.26
C ALA A 113 -1.11 -1.28 -17.24
N ASP A 114 -0.80 -2.36 -17.97
CA ASP A 114 -1.74 -3.08 -18.82
C ASP A 114 -2.91 -3.72 -18.04
N LEU A 115 -2.70 -4.00 -16.74
CA LEU A 115 -3.75 -4.55 -15.89
C LEU A 115 -4.91 -3.57 -15.69
N PHE A 116 -4.71 -2.25 -15.81
CA PHE A 116 -5.81 -1.28 -15.73
C PHE A 116 -6.85 -1.51 -16.81
N ASP A 117 -6.44 -1.83 -18.03
CA ASP A 117 -7.36 -2.10 -19.14
C ASP A 117 -7.94 -3.52 -19.09
N ARG A 118 -7.15 -4.51 -18.67
CA ARG A 118 -7.57 -5.91 -18.60
C ARG A 118 -8.57 -6.17 -17.49
N ALA A 119 -8.37 -5.55 -16.32
CA ALA A 119 -9.22 -5.73 -15.15
C ALA A 119 -10.66 -5.24 -15.38
N THR A 120 -10.87 -4.24 -16.25
CA THR A 120 -12.23 -3.73 -16.57
C THR A 120 -13.12 -4.71 -17.30
N ARG A 121 -12.60 -5.88 -17.68
CA ARG A 121 -13.33 -6.94 -18.41
C ARG A 121 -13.67 -8.14 -17.54
N LEU A 122 -13.25 -8.13 -16.28
CA LEU A 122 -13.36 -9.27 -15.37
C LEU A 122 -14.08 -8.83 -14.07
N PRO A 123 -14.81 -9.74 -13.41
CA PRO A 123 -15.50 -9.44 -12.15
C PRO A 123 -14.54 -9.40 -10.98
N LEU A 124 -13.54 -8.51 -11.04
CA LEU A 124 -12.55 -8.29 -9.99
C LEU A 124 -12.53 -6.82 -9.56
N LEU A 125 -12.06 -6.55 -8.35
CA LEU A 125 -11.84 -5.20 -7.83
C LEU A 125 -10.39 -4.79 -8.05
N LEU A 126 -10.16 -3.75 -8.87
CA LEU A 126 -8.84 -3.20 -9.15
C LEU A 126 -8.51 -2.05 -8.23
N LEU A 127 -7.48 -2.22 -7.42
CA LEU A 127 -6.92 -1.23 -6.51
C LEU A 127 -5.53 -0.82 -6.98
N THR A 128 -5.14 0.42 -6.66
CA THR A 128 -3.77 0.90 -6.90
C THR A 128 -3.36 1.97 -5.89
N ASN A 129 -2.07 2.13 -5.65
CA ASN A 129 -1.47 3.27 -4.96
C ASN A 129 -0.54 4.10 -5.84
N ILE A 130 -0.52 3.82 -7.14
CA ILE A 130 0.18 4.61 -8.15
C ILE A 130 -0.82 5.39 -8.99
N MET A 131 -0.36 6.51 -9.57
CA MET A 131 -1.19 7.26 -10.53
C MET A 131 -1.14 6.55 -11.88
N PRO A 132 -2.28 6.07 -12.39
CA PRO A 132 -2.33 5.54 -13.74
C PRO A 132 -2.03 6.66 -14.76
N ASP A 133 -1.22 6.35 -15.76
CA ASP A 133 -0.88 7.26 -16.86
C ASP A 133 -1.73 6.98 -18.11
N ASN A 134 -1.56 7.84 -19.12
CA ASN A 134 -2.21 7.68 -20.44
C ASN A 134 -3.75 7.59 -20.41
N GLY A 135 -4.40 8.31 -19.48
CA GLY A 135 -5.86 8.32 -19.37
C GLY A 135 -6.47 7.04 -18.79
N ARG A 136 -5.65 6.10 -18.34
CA ARG A 136 -6.13 4.91 -17.62
C ARG A 136 -6.66 5.28 -16.25
N SER A 137 -7.59 4.48 -15.74
CA SER A 137 -8.17 4.65 -14.42
C SER A 137 -8.21 3.32 -13.68
N ALA A 138 -7.97 3.34 -12.38
CA ALA A 138 -8.28 2.22 -11.50
C ALA A 138 -9.70 2.37 -10.94
N MET A 139 -10.28 1.27 -10.51
CA MET A 139 -11.57 1.30 -9.81
C MET A 139 -11.47 2.03 -8.48
N VAL A 140 -10.37 1.80 -7.75
CA VAL A 140 -10.04 2.53 -6.52
C VAL A 140 -8.56 2.90 -6.53
N THR A 141 -8.27 4.18 -6.33
CA THR A 141 -6.90 4.69 -6.20
C THR A 141 -6.68 5.15 -4.75
N LEU A 142 -5.77 4.50 -4.06
CA LEU A 142 -5.29 4.93 -2.75
C LEU A 142 -4.20 5.99 -2.94
N ALA A 143 -4.26 7.06 -2.17
CA ALA A 143 -3.29 8.15 -2.24
C ALA A 143 -2.98 8.70 -0.85
N THR A 144 -1.86 9.38 -0.71
CA THR A 144 -1.55 10.18 0.47
C THR A 144 -1.81 11.64 0.15
N ASP A 145 -2.65 12.27 0.94
CA ASP A 145 -2.97 13.70 0.86
C ASP A 145 -2.77 14.34 2.23
N SER A 146 -1.88 15.34 2.30
CA SER A 146 -1.56 16.06 3.55
C SER A 146 -1.25 15.12 4.73
N GLY A 147 -0.51 14.02 4.47
CA GLY A 147 -0.11 13.02 5.47
C GLY A 147 -1.22 12.02 5.87
N ARG A 148 -2.37 12.04 5.20
CA ARG A 148 -3.48 11.10 5.42
C ARG A 148 -3.66 10.22 4.20
N VAL A 149 -3.97 8.95 4.43
CA VAL A 149 -4.40 8.07 3.35
C VAL A 149 -5.84 8.38 3.01
N VAL A 150 -6.09 8.61 1.75
CA VAL A 150 -7.40 8.85 1.14
C VAL A 150 -7.59 7.90 -0.04
N PHE A 151 -8.80 7.77 -0.54
CA PHE A 151 -9.04 7.01 -1.76
C PHE A 151 -10.05 7.70 -2.68
N ASP A 152 -9.85 7.51 -3.96
CA ASP A 152 -10.74 7.93 -5.02
C ASP A 152 -11.39 6.70 -5.64
N VAL A 153 -12.64 6.80 -6.09
CA VAL A 153 -13.40 5.71 -6.71
C VAL A 153 -13.86 6.12 -8.10
N ASP A 154 -13.61 5.27 -9.11
CA ASP A 154 -14.31 5.34 -10.40
C ASP A 154 -15.47 4.33 -10.37
N LEU A 155 -16.65 4.83 -10.03
CA LEU A 155 -17.85 4.01 -9.85
C LEU A 155 -18.36 3.42 -11.18
N ARG A 156 -18.01 4.03 -12.32
CA ARG A 156 -18.36 3.50 -13.64
C ARG A 156 -17.64 2.17 -13.87
N LEU A 157 -16.33 2.13 -13.62
CA LEU A 157 -15.53 0.91 -13.75
C LEU A 157 -15.97 -0.16 -12.76
N VAL A 158 -16.25 0.20 -11.51
CA VAL A 158 -16.75 -0.74 -10.49
C VAL A 158 -18.06 -1.40 -10.95
N LYS A 159 -19.01 -0.59 -11.42
CA LYS A 159 -20.30 -1.11 -11.93
C LYS A 159 -20.15 -1.97 -13.19
N GLN A 160 -19.23 -1.60 -14.08
CA GLN A 160 -18.97 -2.32 -15.32
C GLN A 160 -18.61 -3.79 -15.10
N VAL A 161 -17.88 -4.09 -14.04
CA VAL A 161 -17.45 -5.45 -13.70
C VAL A 161 -18.43 -6.19 -12.77
N GLY A 162 -19.57 -5.58 -12.46
CA GLY A 162 -20.62 -6.20 -11.63
C GLY A 162 -20.30 -6.22 -10.13
N VAL A 163 -19.20 -5.60 -9.70
CA VAL A 163 -18.86 -5.40 -8.28
C VAL A 163 -19.65 -4.20 -7.74
N ASN A 164 -20.06 -4.23 -6.49
CA ASN A 164 -20.77 -3.10 -5.89
C ASN A 164 -20.09 -2.60 -4.61
N LEU A 165 -19.86 -1.29 -4.54
CA LEU A 165 -19.37 -0.60 -3.36
C LEU A 165 -20.55 0.13 -2.68
N PRO A 166 -20.87 -0.17 -1.42
CA PRO A 166 -22.04 0.40 -0.75
C PRO A 166 -21.85 1.89 -0.45
N SER A 167 -22.97 2.62 -0.34
CA SER A 167 -23.00 4.07 -0.19
C SER A 167 -22.25 4.58 1.06
N ASN A 168 -22.22 3.80 2.15
CA ASN A 168 -21.49 4.15 3.36
C ASN A 168 -19.96 4.18 3.09
N LEU A 169 -19.45 3.27 2.26
CA LEU A 169 -18.04 3.26 1.85
C LEU A 169 -17.75 4.43 0.89
N LEU A 170 -18.63 4.68 -0.08
CA LEU A 170 -18.46 5.77 -1.05
C LEU A 170 -18.43 7.16 -0.39
N LYS A 171 -19.13 7.36 0.73
CA LYS A 171 -19.09 8.61 1.52
C LYS A 171 -17.72 8.88 2.15
N LEU A 172 -16.86 7.88 2.30
CA LEU A 172 -15.50 8.02 2.83
C LEU A 172 -14.48 8.33 1.74
N ALA A 173 -14.85 8.15 0.47
CA ALA A 173 -13.99 8.47 -0.66
C ALA A 173 -13.77 9.99 -0.75
N ARG A 174 -12.54 10.40 -1.08
CA ARG A 174 -12.23 11.80 -1.38
C ARG A 174 -12.95 12.28 -2.64
N ARG A 175 -13.03 11.42 -3.66
CA ARG A 175 -13.74 11.66 -4.92
C ARG A 175 -14.43 10.39 -5.40
N VAL A 176 -15.61 10.55 -5.98
CA VAL A 176 -16.34 9.48 -6.66
C VAL A 176 -16.70 9.97 -8.07
N ASN A 177 -16.13 9.35 -9.08
CA ASN A 177 -16.46 9.58 -10.49
C ASN A 177 -17.62 8.65 -10.86
N THR A 178 -18.70 9.22 -11.41
CA THR A 178 -19.95 8.53 -11.77
C THR A 178 -20.23 8.57 -13.27
#